data_01ccd235ad5be305918a953c3cc426e8
#
_entry.id   01ccd235ad5be305918a953c3cc426e8
#
_cell.length_a   1.000
_cell.length_b   1.000
_cell.length_c   1.000
_cell.angle_alpha   90.00
_cell.angle_beta   90.00
_cell.angle_gamma   90.00
#
_symmetry.space_group_name_H-M   'P 1'
#
loop_
_entity.id
_entity.type
_entity.pdbx_description
1 polymer ?
#
loop_
_entity_poly.entity_id
_entity_poly.type
_entity_poly.pdbx_seq_one_letter_code
_entity_poly.pdbx_strand_id
1 'polypeptide(L)'
;LFRSIDKAFFGLTPNLDILKSDSAQAEFNQNFWHYVNKRVSQVRLNNGNDTLKQNASLLNKTSQKYGVPAYVLVAFIGLESNYGNYMGNENLVRSLATLAYDPRRSGFFTKEFIALLKLIDNNTIPLDAKGSWAGAMGAVQFMPTNVIAYGVDANNDGKVNLWNDKEDIYASAANFLNKLGWEKGEKWGREASIPKNFDYRL
;
A
#
# COMPACT_ATOMS: atom_id res chain seq x y z
N LEU A 1 -12.99 25.11 -0.16
CA LEU A 1 -11.83 24.26 -0.23
C LEU A 1 -12.07 22.90 0.34
N PHE A 2 -12.90 22.57 1.20
CA PHE A 2 -13.17 21.24 1.72
C PHE A 2 -14.66 21.10 2.05
N ARG A 3 -15.49 20.82 1.04
CA ARG A 3 -16.92 20.52 1.23
C ARG A 3 -17.13 19.26 2.09
N SER A 4 -16.12 18.44 2.18
CA SER A 4 -16.15 17.16 2.91
C SER A 4 -15.78 17.29 4.39
N ILE A 5 -15.19 18.42 4.84
CA ILE A 5 -14.72 18.56 6.23
C ILE A 5 -15.87 18.39 7.23
N ASP A 6 -16.95 19.14 7.09
CA ASP A 6 -18.06 19.08 8.04
C ASP A 6 -18.65 17.67 8.11
N LYS A 7 -18.76 17.00 6.97
CA LYS A 7 -19.24 15.60 6.91
C LYS A 7 -18.24 14.63 7.51
N ALA A 8 -16.94 14.83 7.25
CA ALA A 8 -15.87 13.98 7.75
C ALA A 8 -15.72 14.05 9.28
N PHE A 9 -15.93 15.24 9.85
CA PHE A 9 -15.80 15.46 11.29
C PHE A 9 -17.10 15.26 12.07
N PHE A 10 -18.25 15.12 11.41
CA PHE A 10 -19.52 14.95 12.09
C PHE A 10 -19.54 13.65 12.91
N GLY A 11 -19.67 13.79 14.23
CA GLY A 11 -19.66 12.65 15.17
C GLY A 11 -18.31 11.91 15.27
N LEU A 12 -17.23 12.45 14.71
CA LEU A 12 -15.92 11.82 14.75
C LEU A 12 -15.36 11.82 16.18
N THR A 13 -15.01 10.62 16.66
CA THR A 13 -14.34 10.43 17.95
C THR A 13 -13.02 9.67 17.72
N PRO A 14 -11.95 9.99 18.47
CA PRO A 14 -10.68 9.26 18.37
C PRO A 14 -10.87 7.77 18.63
N ASN A 15 -10.12 6.94 17.93
CA ASN A 15 -10.04 5.51 18.18
C ASN A 15 -8.74 5.19 18.94
N LEU A 16 -8.86 4.99 20.26
CA LEU A 16 -7.70 4.75 21.14
C LEU A 16 -6.98 3.42 20.84
N ASP A 17 -7.64 2.44 20.22
CA ASP A 17 -7.00 1.18 19.85
C ASP A 17 -6.04 1.36 18.67
N ILE A 18 -6.29 2.34 17.81
CA ILE A 18 -5.35 2.75 16.75
C ILE A 18 -4.06 3.29 17.38
N LEU A 19 -4.15 4.11 18.42
CA LEU A 19 -2.98 4.64 19.12
C LEU A 19 -2.17 3.55 19.80
N LYS A 20 -2.83 2.54 20.37
CA LYS A 20 -2.16 1.35 20.93
C LYS A 20 -1.44 0.55 19.84
N SER A 21 -2.08 0.34 18.68
CA SER A 21 -1.48 -0.36 17.54
C SER A 21 -0.25 0.37 17.01
N ASP A 22 -0.30 1.69 16.90
CA ASP A 22 0.84 2.51 16.50
C ASP A 22 2.02 2.46 17.50
N SER A 23 1.72 2.28 18.78
CA SER A 23 2.75 2.17 19.85
C SER A 23 3.38 0.77 19.92
N ALA A 24 2.66 -0.25 19.50
CA ALA A 24 2.99 -1.67 19.78
C ALA A 24 3.49 -2.41 18.53
N GLN A 25 4.05 -1.72 17.53
CA GLN A 25 4.49 -2.33 16.26
C GLN A 25 5.32 -3.60 16.47
N ALA A 26 4.64 -4.73 16.60
CA ALA A 26 5.23 -6.05 16.89
C ALA A 26 6.21 -6.54 15.81
N GLU A 27 6.20 -5.92 14.66
CA GLU A 27 7.03 -6.27 13.51
C GLU A 27 8.52 -5.99 13.75
N PHE A 28 8.85 -5.02 14.58
CA PHE A 28 10.23 -4.68 14.93
C PHE A 28 10.86 -5.58 16.01
N ASN A 29 10.07 -6.49 16.61
CA ASN A 29 10.53 -7.38 17.68
C ASN A 29 10.81 -8.82 17.18
N GLN A 30 10.88 -9.04 15.87
CA GLN A 30 11.06 -10.37 15.29
C GLN A 30 12.48 -10.55 14.73
N ASN A 31 13.03 -11.77 14.87
CA ASN A 31 14.24 -12.16 14.16
C ASN A 31 13.98 -12.13 12.64
N PHE A 32 14.97 -11.65 11.86
CA PHE A 32 14.87 -11.51 10.40
C PHE A 32 14.40 -12.80 9.71
N TRP A 33 15.00 -13.95 10.04
CA TRP A 33 14.62 -15.22 9.42
C TRP A 33 13.20 -15.66 9.78
N HIS A 34 12.76 -15.40 11.00
CA HIS A 34 11.37 -15.65 11.39
C HIS A 34 10.41 -14.79 10.60
N TYR A 35 10.72 -13.51 10.43
CA TYR A 35 9.95 -12.60 9.60
C TYR A 35 9.85 -13.09 8.15
N VAL A 36 10.99 -13.42 7.51
CA VAL A 36 11.03 -13.90 6.12
C VAL A 36 10.22 -15.18 5.96
N ASN A 37 10.45 -16.19 6.81
CA ASN A 37 9.73 -17.46 6.74
C ASN A 37 8.20 -17.30 6.92
N LYS A 38 7.78 -16.39 7.77
CA LYS A 38 6.36 -16.08 7.96
C LYS A 38 5.76 -15.37 6.74
N ARG A 39 6.52 -14.48 6.09
CA ARG A 39 6.08 -13.73 4.91
C ARG A 39 6.11 -14.57 3.63
N VAL A 40 7.03 -15.52 3.50
CA VAL A 40 7.22 -16.38 2.33
C VAL A 40 6.72 -17.79 2.62
N SER A 41 5.43 -17.94 2.95
CA SER A 41 4.82 -19.26 3.16
C SER A 41 4.47 -19.95 1.85
N GLN A 42 4.42 -21.29 1.85
CA GLN A 42 4.02 -22.07 0.66
C GLN A 42 2.62 -21.67 0.15
N VAL A 43 1.70 -21.40 1.05
CA VAL A 43 0.35 -20.92 0.70
C VAL A 43 0.42 -19.60 -0.06
N ARG A 44 1.24 -18.65 0.40
CA ARG A 44 1.41 -17.37 -0.30
C ARG A 44 2.06 -17.54 -1.67
N LEU A 45 3.06 -18.42 -1.80
CA LEU A 45 3.68 -18.74 -3.08
C LEU A 45 2.67 -19.33 -4.07
N ASN A 46 1.84 -20.25 -3.61
CA ASN A 46 0.80 -20.86 -4.44
C ASN A 46 -0.22 -19.79 -4.90
N ASN A 47 -0.73 -18.97 -3.98
CA ASN A 47 -1.64 -17.88 -4.32
C ASN A 47 -1.02 -16.89 -5.31
N GLY A 48 0.27 -16.59 -5.19
CA GLY A 48 1.00 -15.74 -6.13
C GLY A 48 1.07 -16.34 -7.53
N ASN A 49 1.38 -17.63 -7.63
CA ASN A 49 1.41 -18.34 -8.90
C ASN A 49 0.02 -18.39 -9.56
N ASP A 50 -1.02 -18.60 -8.79
CA ASP A 50 -2.40 -18.60 -9.29
C ASP A 50 -2.82 -17.19 -9.74
N THR A 51 -2.45 -16.15 -8.98
CA THR A 51 -2.68 -14.76 -9.36
C THR A 51 -1.98 -14.40 -10.67
N LEU A 52 -0.72 -14.84 -10.85
CA LEU A 52 0.03 -14.66 -12.11
C LEU A 52 -0.69 -15.31 -13.29
N LYS A 53 -1.14 -16.54 -13.14
CA LYS A 53 -1.84 -17.29 -14.20
C LYS A 53 -3.19 -16.64 -14.55
N GLN A 54 -4.00 -16.35 -13.54
CA GLN A 54 -5.35 -15.80 -13.73
C GLN A 54 -5.36 -14.41 -14.34
N ASN A 55 -4.31 -13.61 -14.12
CA ASN A 55 -4.23 -12.23 -14.59
C ASN A 55 -3.11 -12.02 -15.63
N ALA A 56 -2.64 -13.09 -16.28
CA ALA A 56 -1.46 -13.06 -17.15
C ALA A 56 -1.54 -12.00 -18.26
N SER A 57 -2.68 -11.87 -18.93
CA SER A 57 -2.87 -10.88 -20.01
C SER A 57 -2.71 -9.45 -19.51
N LEU A 58 -3.39 -9.11 -18.42
CA LEU A 58 -3.36 -7.78 -17.81
C LEU A 58 -1.97 -7.45 -17.23
N LEU A 59 -1.37 -8.40 -16.52
CA LEU A 59 -0.03 -8.24 -15.97
C LEU A 59 1.04 -8.07 -17.05
N ASN A 60 0.93 -8.79 -18.17
CA ASN A 60 1.85 -8.63 -19.31
C ASN A 60 1.70 -7.24 -19.95
N LYS A 61 0.48 -6.77 -20.18
CA LYS A 61 0.20 -5.41 -20.70
C LYS A 61 0.81 -4.35 -19.77
N THR A 62 0.59 -4.47 -18.47
CA THR A 62 1.13 -3.55 -17.45
C THR A 62 2.66 -3.59 -17.41
N SER A 63 3.24 -4.79 -17.41
CA SER A 63 4.70 -4.99 -17.43
C SER A 63 5.35 -4.36 -18.66
N GLN A 64 4.74 -4.51 -19.84
CA GLN A 64 5.25 -3.89 -21.06
C GLN A 64 5.22 -2.37 -21.00
N LYS A 65 4.13 -1.79 -20.43
CA LYS A 65 3.94 -0.34 -20.32
C LYS A 65 4.91 0.32 -19.32
N TYR A 66 5.12 -0.29 -18.16
CA TYR A 66 5.89 0.32 -17.07
C TYR A 66 7.30 -0.25 -16.87
N GLY A 67 7.66 -1.32 -17.57
CA GLY A 67 8.95 -1.97 -17.45
C GLY A 67 9.14 -2.84 -16.21
N VAL A 68 8.12 -2.95 -15.36
CA VAL A 68 8.15 -3.75 -14.11
C VAL A 68 7.68 -5.18 -14.41
N PRO A 69 8.45 -6.23 -14.08
CA PRO A 69 8.04 -7.61 -14.34
C PRO A 69 6.77 -8.02 -13.61
N ALA A 70 5.91 -8.80 -14.26
CA ALA A 70 4.63 -9.28 -13.71
C ALA A 70 4.78 -9.94 -12.33
N TYR A 71 5.81 -10.77 -12.15
CA TYR A 71 6.05 -11.45 -10.88
C TYR A 71 6.41 -10.48 -9.74
N VAL A 72 7.06 -9.35 -10.04
CA VAL A 72 7.36 -8.30 -9.04
C VAL A 72 6.08 -7.63 -8.60
N LEU A 73 5.18 -7.30 -9.53
CA LEU A 73 3.87 -6.70 -9.21
C LEU A 73 3.03 -7.62 -8.33
N VAL A 74 2.97 -8.91 -8.68
CA VAL A 74 2.22 -9.88 -7.89
C VAL A 74 2.86 -10.08 -6.50
N ALA A 75 4.19 -10.14 -6.40
CA ALA A 75 4.87 -10.23 -5.12
C ALA A 75 4.61 -9.01 -4.23
N PHE A 76 4.66 -7.80 -4.80
CA PHE A 76 4.35 -6.55 -4.11
C PHE A 76 2.94 -6.60 -3.50
N ILE A 77 1.91 -6.85 -4.31
CA ILE A 77 0.52 -6.91 -3.85
C ILE A 77 0.30 -8.09 -2.89
N GLY A 78 1.02 -9.19 -3.09
CA GLY A 78 1.01 -10.34 -2.19
C GLY A 78 1.54 -10.02 -0.79
N LEU A 79 2.58 -9.21 -0.68
CA LEU A 79 3.15 -8.77 0.59
C LEU A 79 2.27 -7.72 1.27
N GLU A 80 1.74 -6.76 0.51
CA GLU A 80 0.95 -5.65 1.04
C GLU A 80 -0.42 -6.07 1.55
N SER A 81 -1.15 -6.86 0.78
CA SER A 81 -2.57 -7.15 1.08
C SER A 81 -2.96 -8.63 0.97
N ASN A 82 -1.97 -9.54 0.85
CA ASN A 82 -2.26 -10.94 0.52
C ASN A 82 -3.16 -11.06 -0.72
N TYR A 83 -2.75 -10.42 -1.81
CA TYR A 83 -3.46 -10.38 -3.11
C TYR A 83 -4.85 -9.75 -3.03
N GLY A 84 -5.02 -8.72 -2.20
CA GLY A 84 -6.28 -8.02 -1.99
C GLY A 84 -7.21 -8.64 -0.94
N ASN A 85 -6.79 -9.72 -0.25
CA ASN A 85 -7.61 -10.36 0.77
C ASN A 85 -7.60 -9.63 2.13
N TYR A 86 -6.59 -8.78 2.39
CA TYR A 86 -6.43 -8.02 3.63
C TYR A 86 -6.07 -6.58 3.33
N MET A 87 -7.06 -5.75 3.14
CA MET A 87 -6.90 -4.33 2.82
C MET A 87 -7.18 -3.41 4.01
N GLY A 88 -7.51 -4.00 5.18
CA GLY A 88 -7.94 -3.27 6.36
C GLY A 88 -9.44 -3.00 6.40
N ASN A 89 -9.98 -2.79 7.60
CA ASN A 89 -11.41 -2.57 7.85
C ASN A 89 -11.70 -1.28 8.63
N GLU A 90 -10.65 -0.50 8.95
CA GLU A 90 -10.81 0.75 9.67
C GLU A 90 -11.31 1.86 8.75
N ASN A 91 -12.18 2.74 9.27
CA ASN A 91 -12.58 3.93 8.54
C ASN A 91 -11.37 4.86 8.41
N LEU A 92 -10.99 5.19 7.17
CA LEU A 92 -9.77 5.96 6.87
C LEU A 92 -9.77 7.36 7.47
N VAL A 93 -10.92 8.05 7.44
CA VAL A 93 -11.07 9.38 8.03
C VAL A 93 -10.81 9.32 9.53
N ARG A 94 -11.45 8.37 10.23
CA ARG A 94 -11.28 8.19 11.66
C ARG A 94 -9.84 7.81 12.02
N SER A 95 -9.25 6.89 11.28
CA SER A 95 -7.88 6.43 11.50
C SER A 95 -6.87 7.57 11.38
N LEU A 96 -6.89 8.28 10.26
CA LEU A 96 -5.92 9.34 10.01
C LEU A 96 -6.15 10.57 10.89
N ALA A 97 -7.41 10.94 11.21
CA ALA A 97 -7.69 12.02 12.15
C ALA A 97 -7.19 11.68 13.56
N THR A 98 -7.38 10.43 14.01
CA THR A 98 -6.87 9.96 15.31
C THR A 98 -5.34 10.05 15.38
N LEU A 99 -4.65 9.56 14.36
CA LEU A 99 -3.19 9.58 14.30
C LEU A 99 -2.62 10.99 14.08
N ALA A 100 -3.33 11.86 13.36
CA ALA A 100 -2.96 13.27 13.20
C ALA A 100 -3.05 14.05 14.52
N TYR A 101 -3.96 13.65 15.39
CA TYR A 101 -4.12 14.24 16.73
C TYR A 101 -3.03 13.79 17.70
N ASP A 102 -2.41 12.61 17.52
CA ASP A 102 -1.31 12.11 18.37
C ASP A 102 -0.03 12.91 18.10
N PRO A 103 0.55 13.59 19.13
CA PRO A 103 1.71 14.47 18.92
C PRO A 103 2.97 13.74 18.42
N ARG A 104 3.10 12.44 18.65
CA ARG A 104 4.32 11.66 18.30
C ARG A 104 4.62 11.70 16.79
N ARG A 105 3.60 11.61 15.92
CA ARG A 105 3.73 11.58 14.47
C ARG A 105 2.76 12.52 13.78
N SER A 106 2.26 13.54 14.48
CA SER A 106 1.21 14.46 14.02
C SER A 106 1.52 15.06 12.64
N GLY A 107 2.72 15.55 12.43
CA GLY A 107 3.10 16.19 11.16
C GLY A 107 2.95 15.26 9.95
N PHE A 108 3.35 14.00 10.08
CA PHE A 108 3.19 13.00 9.03
C PHE A 108 1.70 12.70 8.78
N PHE A 109 0.96 12.33 9.81
CA PHE A 109 -0.45 11.93 9.66
C PHE A 109 -1.38 13.09 9.30
N THR A 110 -1.08 14.33 9.71
CA THR A 110 -1.81 15.51 9.24
C THR A 110 -1.68 15.69 7.73
N LYS A 111 -0.47 15.49 7.17
CA LYS A 111 -0.24 15.54 5.72
C LYS A 111 -1.08 14.47 4.99
N GLU A 112 -1.06 13.24 5.51
CA GLU A 112 -1.83 12.13 4.93
C GLU A 112 -3.34 12.36 5.06
N PHE A 113 -3.80 12.88 6.20
CA PHE A 113 -5.20 13.21 6.41
C PHE A 113 -5.71 14.30 5.45
N ILE A 114 -4.93 15.37 5.25
CA ILE A 114 -5.25 16.42 4.27
C ILE A 114 -5.30 15.83 2.84
N ALA A 115 -4.38 14.93 2.51
CA ALA A 115 -4.38 14.24 1.22
C ALA A 115 -5.65 13.37 1.05
N LEU A 116 -6.06 12.63 2.09
CA LEU A 116 -7.32 11.87 2.07
C LEU A 116 -8.53 12.76 1.83
N LEU A 117 -8.63 13.90 2.54
CA LEU A 117 -9.75 14.84 2.37
C LEU A 117 -9.80 15.39 0.93
N LYS A 118 -8.66 15.65 0.29
CA LYS A 118 -8.60 16.05 -1.13
C LYS A 118 -9.12 14.95 -2.06
N LEU A 119 -8.74 13.68 -1.81
CA LEU A 119 -9.23 12.54 -2.59
C LEU A 119 -10.75 12.35 -2.44
N ILE A 120 -11.29 12.60 -1.26
CA ILE A 120 -12.73 12.56 -0.99
C ILE A 120 -13.45 13.73 -1.69
N ASP A 121 -12.91 14.95 -1.59
CA ASP A 121 -13.48 16.14 -2.24
C ASP A 121 -13.58 16.03 -3.77
N ASN A 122 -12.59 15.35 -4.37
CA ASN A 122 -12.53 15.07 -5.80
C ASN A 122 -13.32 13.82 -6.21
N ASN A 123 -14.06 13.20 -5.29
CA ASN A 123 -14.78 11.93 -5.50
C ASN A 123 -13.92 10.76 -5.99
N THR A 124 -12.61 10.81 -5.77
CA THR A 124 -11.69 9.69 -6.07
C THR A 124 -11.89 8.56 -5.07
N ILE A 125 -12.15 8.90 -3.79
CA ILE A 125 -12.35 7.94 -2.70
C ILE A 125 -13.64 8.31 -1.96
N PRO A 126 -14.53 7.34 -1.63
CA PRO A 126 -15.73 7.62 -0.85
C PRO A 126 -15.39 7.97 0.62
N LEU A 127 -16.27 8.75 1.26
CA LEU A 127 -16.09 9.19 2.65
C LEU A 127 -16.02 8.05 3.66
N ASP A 128 -16.70 6.95 3.39
CA ASP A 128 -16.77 5.74 4.21
C ASP A 128 -15.72 4.68 3.84
N ALA A 129 -14.74 5.06 3.01
CA ALA A 129 -13.68 4.15 2.58
C ALA A 129 -12.93 3.55 3.77
N LYS A 130 -12.60 2.27 3.63
CA LYS A 130 -11.89 1.48 4.63
C LYS A 130 -10.47 1.15 4.18
N GLY A 131 -9.59 1.04 5.15
CA GLY A 131 -8.19 0.68 4.94
C GLY A 131 -7.54 0.14 6.20
N SER A 132 -6.21 0.19 6.25
CA SER A 132 -5.49 -0.18 7.46
C SER A 132 -5.72 0.82 8.59
N TRP A 133 -5.43 0.41 9.81
CA TRP A 133 -5.45 1.30 10.98
C TRP A 133 -4.53 2.53 10.83
N ALA A 134 -3.47 2.40 10.02
CA ALA A 134 -2.51 3.48 9.75
C ALA A 134 -2.88 4.34 8.52
N GLY A 135 -4.03 4.08 7.87
CA GLY A 135 -4.50 4.86 6.74
C GLY A 135 -4.05 4.38 5.37
N ALA A 136 -3.43 3.20 5.27
CA ALA A 136 -3.07 2.60 3.98
C ALA A 136 -4.30 2.02 3.27
N MET A 137 -4.35 2.14 1.94
CA MET A 137 -5.53 1.97 1.11
C MET A 137 -5.39 0.90 0.04
N GLY A 138 -6.42 0.08 -0.09
CA GLY A 138 -6.59 -0.87 -1.19
C GLY A 138 -5.56 -1.99 -1.22
N ALA A 139 -5.51 -2.71 -2.32
CA ALA A 139 -4.64 -3.87 -2.50
C ALA A 139 -3.13 -3.53 -2.50
N VAL A 140 -2.78 -2.31 -2.86
CA VAL A 140 -1.40 -1.78 -2.88
C VAL A 140 -0.97 -1.10 -1.59
N GLN A 141 -1.87 -0.97 -0.61
CA GLN A 141 -1.64 -0.33 0.70
C GLN A 141 -0.97 1.05 0.58
N PHE A 142 -1.43 1.86 -0.37
CA PHE A 142 -0.92 3.22 -0.55
C PHE A 142 -1.45 4.16 0.53
N MET A 143 -0.56 5.00 1.05
CA MET A 143 -0.96 6.18 1.81
C MET A 143 -1.65 7.20 0.89
N PRO A 144 -2.53 8.07 1.40
CA PRO A 144 -3.24 9.06 0.57
C PRO A 144 -2.34 9.89 -0.35
N THR A 145 -1.19 10.33 0.13
CA THR A 145 -0.22 11.06 -0.71
C THR A 145 0.32 10.20 -1.85
N ASN A 146 0.49 8.89 -1.64
CA ASN A 146 0.92 7.96 -2.68
C ASN A 146 -0.18 7.72 -3.73
N VAL A 147 -1.46 7.72 -3.32
CA VAL A 147 -2.57 7.65 -4.30
C VAL A 147 -2.57 8.88 -5.20
N ILE A 148 -2.36 10.08 -4.63
CA ILE A 148 -2.27 11.32 -5.42
C ILE A 148 -1.07 11.28 -6.37
N ALA A 149 0.08 10.78 -5.91
CA ALA A 149 1.32 10.82 -6.68
C ALA A 149 1.46 9.69 -7.72
N TYR A 150 0.90 8.53 -7.43
CA TYR A 150 1.19 7.31 -8.19
C TYR A 150 -0.06 6.54 -8.64
N GLY A 151 -1.24 6.88 -8.14
CA GLY A 151 -2.50 6.27 -8.56
C GLY A 151 -2.73 6.45 -10.05
N VAL A 152 -3.23 5.40 -10.71
CA VAL A 152 -3.51 5.38 -12.14
C VAL A 152 -4.92 4.87 -12.36
N ASP A 153 -5.73 5.66 -13.05
CA ASP A 153 -6.97 5.24 -13.69
C ASP A 153 -6.61 4.56 -15.02
N ALA A 154 -6.53 3.24 -15.00
CA ALA A 154 -6.01 2.48 -16.13
C ALA A 154 -7.09 2.06 -17.14
N ASN A 155 -8.35 1.98 -16.69
CA ASN A 155 -9.51 1.69 -17.50
C ASN A 155 -10.18 2.96 -18.05
N ASN A 156 -9.76 4.17 -17.59
CA ASN A 156 -10.29 5.49 -17.97
C ASN A 156 -11.78 5.69 -17.59
N ASP A 157 -12.19 5.16 -16.43
CA ASP A 157 -13.54 5.38 -15.89
C ASP A 157 -13.68 6.68 -15.07
N GLY A 158 -12.59 7.43 -14.91
CA GLY A 158 -12.51 8.69 -14.17
C GLY A 158 -12.21 8.50 -12.67
N LYS A 159 -11.85 7.31 -12.23
CA LYS A 159 -11.53 6.99 -10.83
C LYS A 159 -10.26 6.19 -10.71
N VAL A 160 -9.66 6.19 -9.53
CA VAL A 160 -8.55 5.28 -9.16
C VAL A 160 -9.08 4.32 -8.10
N ASN A 161 -9.44 3.10 -8.51
CA ASN A 161 -10.02 2.10 -7.62
C ASN A 161 -9.00 1.04 -7.23
N LEU A 162 -8.36 1.23 -6.08
CA LEU A 162 -7.33 0.33 -5.55
C LEU A 162 -7.89 -0.87 -4.76
N TRP A 163 -9.22 -1.01 -4.65
CA TRP A 163 -9.87 -2.11 -3.92
C TRP A 163 -10.36 -3.23 -4.83
N ASN A 164 -11.02 -2.88 -5.92
CA ASN A 164 -11.76 -3.84 -6.74
C ASN A 164 -11.39 -3.84 -8.21
N ASP A 165 -10.64 -2.83 -8.69
CA ASP A 165 -10.23 -2.73 -10.08
C ASP A 165 -8.79 -3.20 -10.27
N LYS A 166 -8.63 -4.35 -10.93
CA LYS A 166 -7.31 -4.95 -11.16
C LYS A 166 -6.45 -4.15 -12.13
N GLU A 167 -7.05 -3.41 -13.07
CA GLU A 167 -6.30 -2.57 -14.01
C GLU A 167 -5.65 -1.43 -13.25
N ASP A 168 -6.40 -0.74 -12.40
CA ASP A 168 -5.90 0.35 -11.57
C ASP A 168 -4.88 -0.13 -10.55
N ILE A 169 -5.16 -1.27 -9.88
CA ILE A 169 -4.28 -1.87 -8.87
C ILE A 169 -2.91 -2.17 -9.48
N TYR A 170 -2.85 -2.91 -10.58
CA TYR A 170 -1.56 -3.28 -11.19
C TYR A 170 -0.87 -2.09 -11.84
N ALA A 171 -1.61 -1.19 -12.48
CA ALA A 171 -1.04 0.01 -13.09
C ALA A 171 -0.47 0.96 -12.04
N SER A 172 -1.17 1.17 -10.92
CA SER A 172 -0.70 2.00 -9.81
C SER A 172 0.54 1.41 -9.14
N ALA A 173 0.56 0.10 -8.88
CA ALA A 173 1.73 -0.60 -8.36
C ALA A 173 2.95 -0.47 -9.30
N ALA A 174 2.73 -0.66 -10.60
CA ALA A 174 3.78 -0.56 -11.60
C ALA A 174 4.30 0.87 -11.75
N ASN A 175 3.40 1.86 -11.78
CA ASN A 175 3.75 3.27 -11.83
C ASN A 175 4.57 3.70 -10.61
N PHE A 176 4.18 3.24 -9.41
CA PHE A 176 4.92 3.49 -8.17
C PHE A 176 6.35 2.97 -8.26
N LEU A 177 6.54 1.69 -8.58
CA LEU A 177 7.87 1.10 -8.69
C LEU A 177 8.73 1.77 -9.78
N ASN A 178 8.14 2.06 -10.94
CA ASN A 178 8.83 2.77 -12.02
C ASN A 178 9.28 4.17 -11.57
N LYS A 179 8.42 4.94 -10.89
CA LYS A 179 8.75 6.27 -10.40
C LYS A 179 9.77 6.26 -9.25
N LEU A 180 9.88 5.16 -8.52
CA LEU A 180 10.92 4.95 -7.52
C LEU A 180 12.27 4.51 -8.12
N GLY A 181 12.36 4.39 -9.43
CA GLY A 181 13.62 4.08 -10.11
C GLY A 181 13.76 2.64 -10.59
N TRP A 182 12.66 1.87 -10.69
CA TRP A 182 12.73 0.57 -11.35
C TRP A 182 13.08 0.73 -12.82
N GLU A 183 14.16 0.12 -13.25
CA GLU A 183 14.59 0.10 -14.64
C GLU A 183 14.26 -1.24 -15.31
N LYS A 184 13.81 -1.18 -16.57
CA LYS A 184 13.49 -2.37 -17.35
C LYS A 184 14.72 -3.24 -17.54
N GLY A 185 14.59 -4.52 -17.18
CA GLY A 185 15.69 -5.49 -17.27
C GLY A 185 16.52 -5.61 -16.00
N GLU A 186 16.33 -4.73 -15.01
CA GLU A 186 16.96 -4.85 -13.70
C GLU A 186 16.46 -6.08 -12.94
N LYS A 187 17.40 -6.68 -12.19
CA LYS A 187 17.11 -7.80 -11.28
C LYS A 187 16.72 -7.23 -9.92
N TRP A 188 15.68 -7.79 -9.31
CA TRP A 188 15.24 -7.43 -7.94
C TRP A 188 16.32 -7.70 -6.87
N GLY A 189 17.29 -8.58 -7.16
CA GLY A 189 18.38 -8.93 -6.26
C GLY A 189 19.44 -9.76 -6.96
N ARG A 190 20.60 -9.85 -6.32
CA ARG A 190 21.74 -10.65 -6.78
C ARG A 190 22.38 -11.33 -5.59
N GLU A 191 22.84 -12.56 -5.77
CA GLU A 191 23.71 -13.22 -4.81
C GLU A 191 25.03 -12.47 -4.70
N ALA A 192 25.49 -12.24 -3.48
CA ALA A 192 26.77 -11.58 -3.21
C ALA A 192 27.62 -12.44 -2.27
N SER A 193 28.92 -12.48 -2.54
CA SER A 193 29.88 -13.08 -1.62
C SER A 193 30.34 -12.03 -0.61
N ILE A 194 30.19 -12.35 0.67
CA ILE A 194 30.61 -11.48 1.76
C ILE A 194 32.07 -11.79 2.11
N PRO A 195 32.98 -10.81 2.21
CA PRO A 195 34.35 -11.01 2.66
C PRO A 195 34.41 -11.68 4.03
N LYS A 196 35.43 -12.52 4.27
CA LYS A 196 35.58 -13.23 5.55
C LYS A 196 35.67 -12.31 6.78
N ASN A 197 36.15 -11.09 6.58
CA ASN A 197 36.30 -10.06 7.63
C ASN A 197 35.20 -8.98 7.57
N PHE A 198 34.03 -9.28 7.00
CA PHE A 198 32.91 -8.36 6.94
C PHE A 198 32.43 -7.99 8.36
N ASP A 199 32.27 -6.71 8.63
CA ASP A 199 31.73 -6.23 9.90
C ASP A 199 30.19 -6.24 9.86
N TYR A 200 29.59 -7.19 10.56
CA TYR A 200 28.12 -7.32 10.65
C TYR A 200 27.45 -6.32 11.60
N ARG A 201 28.23 -5.38 12.16
CA ARG A 201 27.70 -4.33 13.07
C ARG A 201 27.38 -3.02 12.34
N LEU A 202 27.61 -2.96 11.02
CA LEU A 202 27.31 -1.79 10.19
C LEU A 202 25.83 -1.71 9.85
#